data_b6fec30cb71f2d2b175928f760d8f18f
#
_entry.id   b6fec30cb71f2d2b175928f760d8f18f
#
_cell.length_a   1.000
_cell.length_b   1.000
_cell.length_c   1.000
_cell.angle_alpha   90.00
_cell.angle_beta   90.00
_cell.angle_gamma   90.00
#
_symmetry.space_group_name_H-M   'P 1'
#
loop_
_entity.id
_entity.type
_entity.pdbx_description
1 polymer ?
#
loop_
_entity_poly.entity_id
_entity_poly.type
_entity_poly.pdbx_seq_one_letter_code
_entity_poly.pdbx_strand_id
1 'polypeptide(L)'
;MLQHDVESYSEAGYVATPEGKHRPPHGAPAGKKGLPDVGANVYWEHPSAEVLVMRYRWTPWPAGVTERWLPGEPCPPAVRDWVLQGGAIEAHNNMFERLAWHHVLTPQHGFPEPRPEQWHCSAATARVNALPGSLERLGEALGLDTRKDAEGKRLMRKFSMPRDRTLKDPRTRILPSEEPVEFAAYDQYCATDVLVEAEAMSRMAPMTDDERRFWLIDQEINWRGIAIDRAGVRDCIAVLDEALERYGAECRAITGGLGPSQVTALLGWINGRLASVPRVPTPTEHMLEDEIPY
;
A
#
# COMPACT_ATOMS: atom_id res chain seq x y z
N MET A 1 3.03 11.50 23.93
CA MET A 1 2.53 11.17 22.59
C MET A 1 2.42 9.66 22.47
N LEU A 2 1.38 9.13 21.84
CA LEU A 2 1.22 7.73 21.51
C LEU A 2 1.85 7.49 20.13
N GLN A 3 2.88 6.67 20.04
CA GLN A 3 3.50 6.21 18.78
C GLN A 3 3.07 4.77 18.53
N HIS A 4 2.69 4.42 17.31
CA HIS A 4 2.21 3.08 17.01
C HIS A 4 2.39 2.69 15.54
N ASP A 5 2.37 1.41 15.29
CA ASP A 5 2.36 0.76 13.98
C ASP A 5 1.40 -0.42 14.01
N VAL A 6 0.83 -0.77 12.86
CA VAL A 6 -0.10 -1.89 12.71
C VAL A 6 0.33 -2.83 11.58
N GLU A 7 0.28 -4.11 11.85
CA GLU A 7 0.32 -5.13 10.82
C GLU A 7 -1.09 -5.60 10.48
N SER A 8 -1.32 -5.84 9.19
CA SER A 8 -2.68 -5.99 8.67
C SER A 8 -2.80 -7.10 7.63
N TYR A 9 -4.02 -7.51 7.34
CA TYR A 9 -4.39 -8.38 6.22
C TYR A 9 -5.52 -7.76 5.42
N SER A 10 -5.48 -7.90 4.08
CA SER A 10 -6.61 -7.62 3.22
C SER A 10 -6.51 -8.38 1.88
N GLU A 11 -7.66 -8.78 1.33
CA GLU A 11 -7.79 -9.35 -0.01
C GLU A 11 -8.06 -8.28 -1.08
N ALA A 12 -8.04 -7.00 -0.71
CA ALA A 12 -8.23 -5.89 -1.64
C ALA A 12 -7.23 -5.98 -2.81
N GLY A 13 -7.74 -5.84 -4.04
CA GLY A 13 -6.92 -5.98 -5.25
C GLY A 13 -6.67 -7.42 -5.69
N TYR A 14 -7.35 -8.39 -5.07
CA TYR A 14 -7.32 -9.79 -5.48
C TYR A 14 -8.71 -10.31 -5.81
N VAL A 15 -8.79 -11.18 -6.82
CA VAL A 15 -10.00 -11.91 -7.15
C VAL A 15 -9.72 -13.40 -6.97
N ALA A 16 -10.43 -14.02 -6.04
CA ALA A 16 -10.35 -15.47 -5.84
C ALA A 16 -10.95 -16.22 -7.02
N THR A 17 -10.25 -17.22 -7.54
CA THR A 17 -10.77 -18.13 -8.55
C THR A 17 -11.35 -19.40 -7.91
N PRO A 18 -12.24 -20.14 -8.59
CA PRO A 18 -12.78 -21.41 -8.07
C PRO A 18 -11.68 -22.43 -7.71
N GLU A 19 -10.54 -22.37 -8.38
CA GLU A 19 -9.39 -23.25 -8.14
C GLU A 19 -8.56 -22.79 -6.92
N GLY A 20 -8.97 -21.72 -6.23
CA GLY A 20 -8.28 -21.19 -5.06
C GLY A 20 -6.98 -20.44 -5.41
N LYS A 21 -6.95 -19.77 -6.57
CA LYS A 21 -5.91 -18.83 -6.94
C LYS A 21 -6.40 -17.40 -6.78
N HIS A 22 -5.48 -16.50 -6.50
CA HIS A 22 -5.75 -15.06 -6.41
C HIS A 22 -5.15 -14.36 -7.61
N ARG A 23 -5.97 -13.62 -8.34
CA ARG A 23 -5.58 -12.87 -9.53
C ARG A 23 -5.89 -11.40 -9.35
N PRO A 24 -5.17 -10.50 -10.03
CA PRO A 24 -5.58 -9.09 -10.08
C PRO A 24 -6.97 -9.00 -10.75
N PRO A 25 -7.77 -7.99 -10.43
CA PRO A 25 -9.02 -7.71 -11.14
C PRO A 25 -8.80 -7.59 -12.65
N HIS A 26 -9.82 -7.89 -13.44
CA HIS A 26 -9.76 -7.72 -14.89
C HIS A 26 -9.41 -6.27 -15.25
N GLY A 27 -8.41 -6.08 -16.11
CA GLY A 27 -7.92 -4.77 -16.51
C GLY A 27 -6.82 -4.14 -15.61
N ALA A 28 -6.46 -4.80 -14.51
CA ALA A 28 -5.32 -4.35 -13.72
C ALA A 28 -3.98 -4.53 -14.47
N PRO A 29 -3.01 -3.62 -14.28
CA PRO A 29 -1.68 -3.75 -14.87
C PRO A 29 -1.02 -5.08 -14.49
N ALA A 30 -0.31 -5.68 -15.45
CA ALA A 30 0.37 -6.95 -15.20
C ALA A 30 1.44 -6.80 -14.09
N GLY A 31 1.40 -7.69 -13.12
CA GLY A 31 2.44 -7.82 -12.10
C GLY A 31 2.20 -7.11 -10.76
N LYS A 32 1.21 -6.21 -10.67
CA LYS A 32 0.85 -5.57 -9.41
C LYS A 32 -0.38 -6.23 -8.81
N LYS A 33 -0.41 -6.39 -7.51
CA LYS A 33 -1.52 -7.02 -6.76
C LYS A 33 -1.59 -6.44 -5.35
N GLY A 34 -2.82 -6.22 -4.86
CA GLY A 34 -3.07 -5.77 -3.50
C GLY A 34 -2.82 -4.28 -3.28
N LEU A 35 -2.36 -3.91 -2.08
CA LEU A 35 -2.19 -2.52 -1.64
C LEU A 35 -1.51 -1.58 -2.66
N PRO A 36 -0.40 -1.97 -3.35
CA PRO A 36 0.24 -1.09 -4.33
C PRO A 36 -0.65 -0.70 -5.52
N ASP A 37 -1.67 -1.50 -5.84
CA ASP A 37 -2.56 -1.25 -6.96
C ASP A 37 -3.82 -0.48 -6.57
N VAL A 38 -4.39 -0.86 -5.43
CA VAL A 38 -5.71 -0.33 -5.02
C VAL A 38 -5.59 0.89 -4.12
N GLY A 39 -4.43 1.10 -3.49
CA GLY A 39 -4.21 2.15 -2.50
C GLY A 39 -4.83 1.85 -1.14
N ALA A 40 -4.43 2.64 -0.14
CA ALA A 40 -4.77 2.39 1.25
C ALA A 40 -6.28 2.47 1.55
N ASN A 41 -7.02 3.39 0.91
CA ASN A 41 -8.47 3.51 1.10
C ASN A 41 -9.19 2.21 0.73
N VAL A 42 -9.01 1.74 -0.51
CA VAL A 42 -9.66 0.50 -0.98
C VAL A 42 -9.21 -0.72 -0.18
N TYR A 43 -7.94 -0.72 0.25
CA TYR A 43 -7.38 -1.77 1.09
C TYR A 43 -8.12 -1.90 2.42
N TRP A 44 -8.35 -0.78 3.12
CA TRP A 44 -9.00 -0.77 4.43
C TRP A 44 -10.53 -0.80 4.36
N GLU A 45 -11.15 -0.32 3.28
CA GLU A 45 -12.59 -0.45 3.02
C GLU A 45 -13.00 -1.89 2.68
N HIS A 46 -12.05 -2.75 2.32
CA HIS A 46 -12.37 -4.11 1.92
C HIS A 46 -12.89 -4.93 3.11
N PRO A 47 -13.97 -5.75 2.94
CA PRO A 47 -14.57 -6.52 4.04
C PRO A 47 -13.63 -7.51 4.72
N SER A 48 -12.55 -7.91 4.08
CA SER A 48 -11.52 -8.78 4.66
C SER A 48 -10.43 -8.03 5.40
N ALA A 49 -10.48 -6.69 5.41
CA ALA A 49 -9.44 -5.90 6.07
C ALA A 49 -9.49 -6.11 7.58
N GLU A 50 -8.34 -6.41 8.16
CA GLU A 50 -8.20 -6.59 9.59
C GLU A 50 -6.81 -6.18 10.07
N VAL A 51 -6.72 -5.72 11.30
CA VAL A 51 -5.46 -5.53 12.01
C VAL A 51 -5.07 -6.86 12.62
N LEU A 52 -3.83 -7.31 12.41
CA LEU A 52 -3.29 -8.56 12.96
C LEU A 52 -2.62 -8.35 14.31
N VAL A 53 -1.95 -7.21 14.46
CA VAL A 53 -1.30 -6.76 15.69
C VAL A 53 -1.10 -5.25 15.63
N MET A 54 -1.18 -4.58 16.77
CA MET A 54 -0.75 -3.20 16.94
C MET A 54 0.36 -3.18 17.98
N ARG A 55 1.50 -2.58 17.62
CA ARG A 55 2.56 -2.22 18.56
C ARG A 55 2.52 -0.73 18.84
N TYR A 56 2.67 -0.37 20.10
CA TYR A 56 2.61 1.03 20.48
C TYR A 56 3.52 1.35 21.68
N ARG A 57 3.84 2.61 21.84
CA ARG A 57 4.62 3.14 22.95
C ARG A 57 4.20 4.56 23.32
N TRP A 58 4.64 4.99 24.47
CA TRP A 58 4.43 6.35 24.96
C TRP A 58 5.72 7.17 24.90
N THR A 59 5.64 8.45 24.56
CA THR A 59 6.76 9.38 24.65
C THR A 59 6.46 10.43 25.73
N PRO A 60 7.35 10.66 26.71
CA PRO A 60 8.61 9.95 26.96
C PRO A 60 8.38 8.58 27.61
N TRP A 61 9.09 7.57 27.16
CA TRP A 61 9.05 6.21 27.70
C TRP A 61 10.47 5.63 27.72
N PRO A 62 10.77 4.66 28.57
CA PRO A 62 12.07 4.00 28.53
C PRO A 62 12.42 3.50 27.13
N ALA A 63 13.66 3.68 26.70
CA ALA A 63 14.11 3.22 25.40
C ALA A 63 13.93 1.69 25.26
N GLY A 64 13.52 1.25 24.07
CA GLY A 64 13.42 -0.17 23.74
C GLY A 64 12.16 -0.87 24.23
N VAL A 65 11.15 -0.16 24.78
CA VAL A 65 9.91 -0.77 25.26
C VAL A 65 8.74 -0.41 24.36
N THR A 66 8.00 -1.42 23.92
CA THR A 66 6.70 -1.28 23.25
C THR A 66 5.67 -2.16 23.95
N GLU A 67 4.43 -1.73 23.94
CA GLU A 67 3.27 -2.53 24.34
C GLU A 67 2.63 -3.16 23.09
N ARG A 68 1.76 -4.15 23.31
CA ARG A 68 1.08 -4.87 22.23
C ARG A 68 -0.41 -4.93 22.48
N TRP A 69 -1.17 -4.83 21.39
CA TRP A 69 -2.58 -5.18 21.36
C TRP A 69 -2.84 -6.19 20.24
N LEU A 70 -3.71 -7.17 20.50
CA LEU A 70 -4.14 -8.19 19.54
C LEU A 70 -5.66 -8.13 19.35
N PRO A 71 -6.18 -8.48 18.15
CA PRO A 71 -7.61 -8.63 17.92
C PRO A 71 -8.25 -9.59 18.93
N GLY A 72 -9.41 -9.19 19.47
CA GLY A 72 -10.10 -9.91 20.55
C GLY A 72 -9.79 -9.38 21.94
N GLU A 73 -8.73 -8.61 22.13
CA GLU A 73 -8.48 -7.86 23.36
C GLU A 73 -9.29 -6.55 23.35
N PRO A 74 -9.73 -6.06 24.52
CA PRO A 74 -10.35 -4.73 24.58
C PRO A 74 -9.34 -3.64 24.25
N CYS A 75 -9.83 -2.49 23.76
CA CYS A 75 -8.99 -1.31 23.61
C CYS A 75 -8.28 -1.00 24.94
N PRO A 76 -6.93 -0.87 24.94
CA PRO A 76 -6.19 -0.58 26.17
C PRO A 76 -6.70 0.70 26.83
N PRO A 77 -7.04 0.69 28.13
CA PRO A 77 -7.64 1.85 28.79
C PRO A 77 -6.80 3.13 28.65
N ALA A 78 -5.47 3.02 28.74
CA ALA A 78 -4.57 4.15 28.59
C ALA A 78 -4.65 4.75 27.17
N VAL A 79 -4.74 3.91 26.13
CA VAL A 79 -4.90 4.37 24.73
C VAL A 79 -6.24 5.05 24.54
N ARG A 80 -7.33 4.41 25.04
CA ARG A 80 -8.67 4.97 24.95
C ARG A 80 -8.75 6.35 25.61
N ASP A 81 -8.28 6.44 26.85
CA ASP A 81 -8.36 7.67 27.63
C ASP A 81 -7.51 8.80 27.01
N TRP A 82 -6.34 8.45 26.46
CA TRP A 82 -5.47 9.38 25.75
C TRP A 82 -6.14 9.98 24.50
N VAL A 83 -6.76 9.12 23.67
CA VAL A 83 -7.46 9.55 22.47
C VAL A 83 -8.66 10.45 22.82
N LEU A 84 -9.46 10.06 23.81
CA LEU A 84 -10.62 10.83 24.26
C LEU A 84 -10.24 12.21 24.81
N GLN A 85 -9.08 12.32 25.48
CA GLN A 85 -8.55 13.58 25.97
C GLN A 85 -7.91 14.45 24.89
N GLY A 86 -7.85 13.99 23.65
CA GLY A 86 -7.25 14.75 22.55
C GLY A 86 -5.73 14.62 22.47
N GLY A 87 -5.17 13.57 23.03
CA GLY A 87 -3.74 13.30 23.03
C GLY A 87 -3.17 13.05 21.65
N ALA A 88 -1.94 13.48 21.39
CA ALA A 88 -1.26 13.32 20.12
C ALA A 88 -0.94 11.85 19.81
N ILE A 89 -1.17 11.44 18.56
CA ILE A 89 -0.93 10.10 18.02
C ILE A 89 0.01 10.24 16.83
N GLU A 90 1.03 9.41 16.76
CA GLU A 90 2.04 9.43 15.70
C GLU A 90 2.20 8.04 15.07
N ALA A 91 2.34 8.03 13.76
CA ALA A 91 2.72 6.84 12.99
C ALA A 91 3.54 7.22 11.76
N HIS A 92 4.31 6.27 11.24
CA HIS A 92 5.10 6.50 10.03
C HIS A 92 4.22 6.36 8.78
N ASN A 93 4.07 7.47 8.02
CA ASN A 93 3.12 7.54 6.90
C ASN A 93 1.66 7.33 7.34
N ASN A 94 1.29 7.99 8.41
CA ASN A 94 0.11 7.83 9.26
C ASN A 94 -1.26 7.71 8.56
N MET A 95 -1.37 7.99 7.26
CA MET A 95 -2.64 7.82 6.53
C MET A 95 -3.08 6.36 6.54
N PHE A 96 -2.12 5.42 6.51
CA PHE A 96 -2.41 4.00 6.56
C PHE A 96 -3.01 3.60 7.92
N GLU A 97 -2.40 4.02 9.02
CA GLU A 97 -2.87 3.76 10.39
C GLU A 97 -4.17 4.51 10.69
N ARG A 98 -4.32 5.73 10.17
CA ARG A 98 -5.57 6.49 10.31
C ARG A 98 -6.74 5.77 9.65
N LEU A 99 -6.54 5.18 8.48
CA LEU A 99 -7.54 4.36 7.80
C LEU A 99 -7.81 3.05 8.54
N ALA A 100 -6.76 2.39 9.08
CA ALA A 100 -6.92 1.22 9.95
C ALA A 100 -7.80 1.53 11.16
N TRP A 101 -7.56 2.70 11.76
CA TRP A 101 -8.33 3.15 12.90
C TRP A 101 -9.80 3.35 12.52
N HIS A 102 -10.04 4.08 11.45
CA HIS A 102 -11.38 4.41 10.96
C HIS A 102 -12.20 3.18 10.54
N HIS A 103 -11.60 2.28 9.76
CA HIS A 103 -12.32 1.15 9.15
C HIS A 103 -12.34 -0.12 10.01
N VAL A 104 -11.36 -0.28 10.92
CA VAL A 104 -11.20 -1.53 11.68
C VAL A 104 -11.20 -1.29 13.19
N LEU A 105 -10.25 -0.51 13.73
CA LEU A 105 -10.09 -0.40 15.17
C LEU A 105 -11.31 0.22 15.85
N THR A 106 -11.87 1.31 15.30
CA THR A 106 -13.04 1.97 15.88
C THR A 106 -14.30 1.11 15.75
N PRO A 107 -14.74 0.69 14.54
CA PRO A 107 -16.01 -0.02 14.40
C PRO A 107 -16.00 -1.45 14.91
N GLN A 108 -14.86 -2.15 14.88
CA GLN A 108 -14.80 -3.57 15.18
C GLN A 108 -14.24 -3.85 16.58
N HIS A 109 -13.38 -2.97 17.11
CA HIS A 109 -12.65 -3.21 18.37
C HIS A 109 -12.90 -2.13 19.43
N GLY A 110 -13.78 -1.16 19.17
CA GLY A 110 -14.22 -0.17 20.16
C GLY A 110 -13.16 0.87 20.55
N PHE A 111 -12.16 1.08 19.71
CA PHE A 111 -11.23 2.20 19.87
C PHE A 111 -11.97 3.52 19.59
N PRO A 112 -11.74 4.59 20.37
CA PRO A 112 -12.31 5.90 20.04
C PRO A 112 -11.67 6.45 18.77
N GLU A 113 -12.46 7.09 17.91
CA GLU A 113 -11.97 7.73 16.68
C GLU A 113 -11.15 8.97 17.03
N PRO A 114 -9.86 9.04 16.62
CA PRO A 114 -9.05 10.24 16.83
C PRO A 114 -9.48 11.38 15.90
N ARG A 115 -9.44 12.60 16.39
CA ARG A 115 -9.65 13.77 15.54
C ARG A 115 -8.45 14.01 14.62
N PRO A 116 -8.63 14.64 13.44
CA PRO A 116 -7.55 14.91 12.50
C PRO A 116 -6.34 15.61 13.12
N GLU A 117 -6.57 16.54 14.05
CA GLU A 117 -5.51 17.34 14.68
C GLU A 117 -4.63 16.54 15.64
N GLN A 118 -5.09 15.37 16.12
CA GLN A 118 -4.32 14.51 17.00
C GLN A 118 -3.22 13.74 16.25
N TRP A 119 -3.38 13.57 14.93
CA TRP A 119 -2.45 12.80 14.12
C TRP A 119 -1.15 13.55 13.82
N HIS A 120 -0.03 12.86 13.93
CA HIS A 120 1.31 13.25 13.54
C HIS A 120 1.90 12.20 12.61
N CYS A 121 2.85 12.62 11.78
CA CYS A 121 3.46 11.74 10.79
C CYS A 121 4.98 11.91 10.79
N SER A 122 5.69 10.90 11.20
CA SER A 122 7.16 10.91 11.21
C SER A 122 7.75 10.97 9.80
N ALA A 123 7.10 10.37 8.79
CA ALA A 123 7.52 10.49 7.40
C ALA A 123 7.38 11.93 6.86
N ALA A 124 6.35 12.66 7.27
CA ALA A 124 6.19 14.07 6.91
C ALA A 124 7.22 14.94 7.61
N THR A 125 7.47 14.71 8.91
CA THR A 125 8.54 15.39 9.67
C THR A 125 9.91 15.12 9.04
N ALA A 126 10.19 13.90 8.58
CA ALA A 126 11.44 13.60 7.89
C ALA A 126 11.61 14.44 6.61
N ARG A 127 10.56 14.57 5.79
CA ARG A 127 10.60 15.37 4.56
C ARG A 127 10.85 16.86 4.84
N VAL A 128 10.26 17.41 5.90
CA VAL A 128 10.53 18.79 6.34
C VAL A 128 11.99 18.97 6.75
N ASN A 129 12.61 17.94 7.30
CA ASN A 129 14.04 17.93 7.63
C ASN A 129 14.94 17.57 6.43
N ALA A 130 14.42 17.56 5.20
CA ALA A 130 15.12 17.15 3.99
C ALA A 130 15.68 15.71 4.04
N LEU A 131 15.02 14.83 4.78
CA LEU A 131 15.37 13.43 4.96
C LEU A 131 14.44 12.51 4.15
N PRO A 132 14.85 11.26 3.87
CA PRO A 132 14.01 10.29 3.19
C PRO A 132 12.69 10.01 3.91
N GLY A 133 11.59 9.87 3.15
CA GLY A 133 10.26 9.59 3.70
C GLY A 133 9.97 8.11 3.97
N SER A 134 10.82 7.16 3.60
CA SER A 134 10.67 5.74 3.98
C SER A 134 11.45 5.46 5.26
N LEU A 135 10.89 4.69 6.18
CA LEU A 135 11.49 4.41 7.49
C LEU A 135 12.87 3.75 7.36
N GLU A 136 13.02 2.78 6.44
CA GLU A 136 14.30 2.11 6.16
C GLU A 136 15.39 3.12 5.76
N ARG A 137 15.11 3.99 4.77
CA ARG A 137 16.08 5.00 4.31
C ARG A 137 16.30 6.14 5.30
N LEU A 138 15.28 6.49 6.07
CA LEU A 138 15.38 7.46 7.14
C LEU A 138 16.34 6.97 8.22
N GLY A 139 16.18 5.72 8.65
CA GLY A 139 17.09 5.10 9.59
C GLY A 139 18.53 5.04 9.08
N GLU A 140 18.74 4.65 7.82
CA GLU A 140 20.07 4.67 7.19
C GLU A 140 20.68 6.08 7.19
N ALA A 141 19.90 7.10 6.81
CA ALA A 141 20.36 8.50 6.76
C ALA A 141 20.72 9.07 8.15
N LEU A 142 20.02 8.61 9.18
CA LEU A 142 20.27 9.01 10.57
C LEU A 142 21.32 8.12 11.28
N GLY A 143 21.86 7.09 10.61
CA GLY A 143 22.80 6.16 11.21
C GLY A 143 22.19 5.31 12.32
N LEU A 144 20.91 4.97 12.20
CA LEU A 144 20.24 4.05 13.12
C LEU A 144 20.58 2.61 12.77
N ASP A 145 20.53 1.69 13.73
CA ASP A 145 20.70 0.25 13.48
C ASP A 145 19.41 -0.32 12.84
N THR A 146 19.14 0.12 11.62
CA THR A 146 18.07 -0.45 10.80
C THR A 146 18.60 -1.65 10.05
N ARG A 147 18.57 -2.83 10.66
CA ARG A 147 18.90 -4.05 9.94
C ARG A 147 17.89 -4.27 8.85
N LYS A 148 18.34 -4.40 7.60
CA LYS A 148 17.50 -4.85 6.49
C LYS A 148 16.88 -6.19 6.88
N ASP A 149 15.63 -6.15 7.33
CA ASP A 149 14.95 -7.35 7.74
C ASP A 149 14.25 -7.99 6.53
N ALA A 150 15.04 -8.78 5.77
CA ALA A 150 14.51 -9.61 4.69
C ALA A 150 13.47 -10.62 5.24
N GLU A 151 13.62 -11.02 6.49
CA GLU A 151 12.69 -11.91 7.18
C GLU A 151 11.37 -11.21 7.48
N GLY A 152 11.38 -9.95 7.95
CA GLY A 152 10.16 -9.16 8.15
C GLY A 152 9.37 -8.99 6.86
N LYS A 153 10.04 -8.66 5.74
CA LYS A 153 9.39 -8.58 4.42
C LYS A 153 8.79 -9.92 3.96
N ARG A 154 9.42 -11.04 4.29
CA ARG A 154 8.89 -12.39 4.02
C ARG A 154 7.63 -12.66 4.85
N LEU A 155 7.71 -12.35 6.14
CA LEU A 155 6.60 -12.56 7.09
C LEU A 155 5.41 -11.67 6.77
N MET A 156 5.63 -10.40 6.42
CA MET A 156 4.60 -9.49 5.92
C MET A 156 3.85 -10.12 4.73
N ARG A 157 4.58 -10.60 3.71
CA ARG A 157 3.92 -11.27 2.56
C ARG A 157 3.15 -12.52 2.96
N LYS A 158 3.63 -13.23 3.98
CA LYS A 158 3.00 -14.47 4.46
C LYS A 158 1.67 -14.20 5.17
N PHE A 159 1.63 -13.20 6.04
CA PHE A 159 0.46 -12.93 6.91
C PHE A 159 -0.48 -11.87 6.36
N SER A 160 0.02 -10.90 5.58
CA SER A 160 -0.75 -9.71 5.14
C SER A 160 -1.41 -9.87 3.77
N MET A 161 -1.14 -10.96 3.05
CA MET A 161 -1.63 -11.14 1.69
C MET A 161 -2.28 -12.52 1.51
N PRO A 162 -3.32 -12.62 0.65
CA PRO A 162 -3.83 -13.92 0.24
C PRO A 162 -2.79 -14.68 -0.58
N ARG A 163 -2.85 -15.99 -0.53
CA ARG A 163 -1.94 -16.88 -1.23
C ARG A 163 -2.69 -17.86 -2.13
N ASP A 164 -2.03 -18.31 -3.17
CA ASP A 164 -2.56 -19.36 -4.04
C ASP A 164 -2.54 -20.73 -3.34
N ARG A 165 -3.62 -21.46 -3.47
CA ARG A 165 -3.70 -22.87 -3.06
C ARG A 165 -2.72 -23.70 -3.86
N THR A 166 -2.06 -24.62 -3.19
CA THR A 166 -1.17 -25.64 -3.82
C THR A 166 -1.60 -27.04 -3.44
N LEU A 167 -1.10 -28.06 -4.15
CA LEU A 167 -1.36 -29.46 -3.79
C LEU A 167 -0.84 -29.85 -2.41
N LYS A 168 0.22 -29.19 -1.94
CA LYS A 168 0.84 -29.47 -0.63
C LYS A 168 0.21 -28.61 0.49
N ASP A 169 -0.35 -27.48 0.17
CA ASP A 169 -0.96 -26.57 1.13
C ASP A 169 -2.24 -25.96 0.52
N PRO A 170 -3.42 -26.41 0.95
CA PRO A 170 -4.70 -25.96 0.42
C PRO A 170 -5.15 -24.59 0.96
N ARG A 171 -4.43 -24.00 1.91
CA ARG A 171 -4.80 -22.73 2.54
C ARG A 171 -4.63 -21.59 1.54
N THR A 172 -5.59 -20.67 1.54
CA THR A 172 -5.55 -19.41 0.77
C THR A 172 -5.11 -18.22 1.60
N ARG A 173 -4.95 -18.43 2.90
CA ARG A 173 -4.46 -17.49 3.89
C ARG A 173 -3.73 -18.26 4.99
N ILE A 174 -2.79 -17.63 5.67
CA ILE A 174 -2.15 -18.15 6.88
C ILE A 174 -2.63 -17.31 8.07
N LEU A 175 -3.23 -17.96 9.05
CA LEU A 175 -3.66 -17.29 10.27
C LEU A 175 -2.52 -17.23 11.29
N PRO A 176 -2.48 -16.18 12.12
CA PRO A 176 -1.50 -16.09 13.22
C PRO A 176 -1.48 -17.33 14.14
N SER A 177 -2.65 -17.91 14.42
CA SER A 177 -2.79 -19.10 15.27
C SER A 177 -2.26 -20.39 14.65
N GLU A 178 -2.16 -20.46 13.32
CA GLU A 178 -1.63 -21.63 12.62
C GLU A 178 -0.11 -21.68 12.61
N GLU A 179 0.54 -20.52 12.72
CA GLU A 179 2.00 -20.40 12.67
C GLU A 179 2.51 -19.43 13.76
N PRO A 180 2.29 -19.76 15.04
CA PRO A 180 2.51 -18.80 16.13
C PRO A 180 3.97 -18.38 16.31
N VAL A 181 4.94 -19.24 15.97
CA VAL A 181 6.37 -18.90 16.08
C VAL A 181 6.76 -17.84 15.06
N GLU A 182 6.34 -18.02 13.81
CA GLU A 182 6.62 -17.02 12.76
C GLU A 182 5.81 -15.73 12.96
N PHE A 183 4.58 -15.86 13.47
CA PHE A 183 3.79 -14.68 13.84
C PHE A 183 4.44 -13.89 14.99
N ALA A 184 5.04 -14.55 15.97
CA ALA A 184 5.80 -13.86 17.02
C ALA A 184 7.02 -13.11 16.46
N ALA A 185 7.69 -13.64 15.43
CA ALA A 185 8.75 -12.93 14.73
C ALA A 185 8.22 -11.73 13.94
N TYR A 186 7.03 -11.84 13.33
CA TYR A 186 6.36 -10.74 12.63
C TYR A 186 5.90 -9.63 13.60
N ASP A 187 5.36 -10.01 14.76
CA ASP A 187 5.03 -9.09 15.83
C ASP A 187 6.27 -8.32 16.35
N GLN A 188 7.43 -9.00 16.45
CA GLN A 188 8.67 -8.34 16.80
C GLN A 188 9.17 -7.38 15.70
N TYR A 189 8.91 -7.68 14.44
CA TYR A 189 9.19 -6.77 13.34
C TYR A 189 8.40 -5.46 13.49
N CYS A 190 7.08 -5.53 13.72
CA CYS A 190 6.24 -4.36 14.03
C CYS A 190 6.76 -3.56 15.24
N ALA A 191 7.18 -4.25 16.30
CA ALA A 191 7.78 -3.60 17.47
C ALA A 191 9.06 -2.83 17.12
N THR A 192 9.88 -3.39 16.23
CA THR A 192 11.13 -2.76 15.77
C THR A 192 10.85 -1.49 14.97
N ASP A 193 9.84 -1.51 14.10
CA ASP A 193 9.47 -0.34 13.30
C ASP A 193 9.04 0.83 14.20
N VAL A 194 8.23 0.58 15.25
CA VAL A 194 7.86 1.60 16.26
C VAL A 194 9.09 2.16 16.99
N LEU A 195 10.07 1.33 17.31
CA LEU A 195 11.29 1.77 18.01
C LEU A 195 12.19 2.59 17.10
N VAL A 196 12.36 2.19 15.84
CA VAL A 196 13.14 2.92 14.84
C VAL A 196 12.50 4.28 14.55
N GLU A 197 11.18 4.33 14.40
CA GLU A 197 10.44 5.56 14.24
C GLU A 197 10.66 6.52 15.42
N ALA A 198 10.53 6.02 16.63
CA ALA A 198 10.70 6.81 17.83
C ALA A 198 12.12 7.39 17.97
N GLU A 199 13.14 6.60 17.64
CA GLU A 199 14.52 7.05 17.64
C GLU A 199 14.76 8.07 16.53
N ALA A 200 14.24 7.86 15.33
CA ALA A 200 14.32 8.83 14.24
C ALA A 200 13.70 10.16 14.62
N MET A 201 12.50 10.14 15.21
CA MET A 201 11.82 11.36 15.67
C MET A 201 12.62 12.12 16.73
N SER A 202 13.34 11.42 17.61
CA SER A 202 14.18 12.07 18.62
C SER A 202 15.36 12.86 18.04
N ARG A 203 15.73 12.60 16.78
CA ARG A 203 16.87 13.21 16.08
C ARG A 203 16.45 14.28 15.06
N MET A 204 15.16 14.44 14.82
CA MET A 204 14.61 15.41 13.86
C MET A 204 14.06 16.64 14.57
N ALA A 205 14.16 17.80 13.92
CA ALA A 205 13.46 18.99 14.37
C ALA A 205 11.94 18.80 14.17
N PRO A 206 11.09 19.24 15.12
CA PRO A 206 9.66 19.23 14.92
C PRO A 206 9.25 20.15 13.76
N MET A 207 8.11 19.90 13.16
CA MET A 207 7.50 20.85 12.23
C MET A 207 7.22 22.17 12.93
N THR A 208 7.45 23.28 12.23
CA THR A 208 6.93 24.59 12.63
C THR A 208 5.40 24.60 12.60
N ASP A 209 4.78 25.57 13.25
CA ASP A 209 3.32 25.72 13.27
C ASP A 209 2.74 25.87 11.84
N ASP A 210 3.43 26.60 10.95
CA ASP A 210 3.02 26.77 9.57
C ASP A 210 3.12 25.48 8.77
N GLU A 211 4.22 24.73 8.89
CA GLU A 211 4.39 23.42 8.24
C GLU A 211 3.35 22.42 8.74
N ARG A 212 3.08 22.42 10.03
CA ARG A 212 2.02 21.60 10.64
C ARG A 212 0.64 21.95 10.09
N ARG A 213 0.35 23.24 9.93
CA ARG A 213 -0.91 23.72 9.35
C ARG A 213 -1.05 23.29 7.90
N PHE A 214 -0.02 23.45 7.07
CA PHE A 214 -0.03 22.99 5.68
C PHE A 214 -0.20 21.49 5.58
N TRP A 215 0.49 20.73 6.42
CA TRP A 215 0.34 19.28 6.46
C TRP A 215 -1.08 18.84 6.84
N LEU A 216 -1.74 19.49 7.79
CA LEU A 216 -3.13 19.18 8.14
C LEU A 216 -4.09 19.46 6.99
N ILE A 217 -3.89 20.55 6.24
CA ILE A 217 -4.69 20.83 5.03
C ILE A 217 -4.48 19.75 3.97
N ASP A 218 -3.24 19.33 3.74
CA ASP A 218 -2.92 18.22 2.84
C ASP A 218 -3.61 16.92 3.27
N GLN A 219 -3.57 16.61 4.57
CA GLN A 219 -4.26 15.42 5.12
C GLN A 219 -5.79 15.48 4.94
N GLU A 220 -6.38 16.65 5.06
CA GLU A 220 -7.81 16.83 4.81
C GLU A 220 -8.16 16.66 3.34
N ILE A 221 -7.36 17.22 2.43
CA ILE A 221 -7.52 17.06 0.98
C ILE A 221 -7.44 15.58 0.60
N ASN A 222 -6.42 14.87 1.10
CA ASN A 222 -6.22 13.45 0.82
C ASN A 222 -7.32 12.57 1.42
N TRP A 223 -7.81 12.92 2.62
CA TRP A 223 -8.93 12.21 3.25
C TRP A 223 -10.24 12.37 2.49
N ARG A 224 -10.55 13.58 2.09
CA ARG A 224 -11.76 13.89 1.33
C ARG A 224 -11.74 13.35 -0.09
N GLY A 225 -10.53 13.28 -0.68
CA GLY A 225 -10.33 12.92 -2.07
C GLY A 225 -10.79 14.00 -3.05
N ILE A 226 -10.81 13.65 -4.33
CA ILE A 226 -11.22 14.52 -5.44
C ILE A 226 -12.46 13.91 -6.08
N ALA A 227 -13.46 14.73 -6.35
CA ALA A 227 -14.66 14.31 -7.06
C ALA A 227 -14.32 13.93 -8.52
N ILE A 228 -14.69 12.71 -8.90
CA ILE A 228 -14.51 12.20 -10.27
C ILE A 228 -15.90 11.95 -10.87
N ASP A 229 -16.12 12.43 -12.10
CA ASP A 229 -17.30 12.08 -12.87
C ASP A 229 -17.25 10.61 -13.30
N ARG A 230 -17.74 9.74 -12.44
CA ARG A 230 -17.76 8.28 -12.67
C ARG A 230 -18.67 7.90 -13.84
N ALA A 231 -19.69 8.72 -14.16
CA ALA A 231 -20.57 8.45 -15.30
C ALA A 231 -19.80 8.73 -16.60
N GLY A 232 -19.21 9.91 -16.73
CA GLY A 232 -18.39 10.28 -17.88
C GLY A 232 -17.21 9.32 -18.10
N VAL A 233 -16.53 8.87 -17.04
CA VAL A 233 -15.46 7.86 -17.17
C VAL A 233 -16.00 6.54 -17.73
N ARG A 234 -17.17 6.06 -17.26
CA ARG A 234 -17.78 4.82 -17.83
C ARG A 234 -18.15 4.98 -19.30
N ASP A 235 -18.70 6.14 -19.68
CA ASP A 235 -19.05 6.42 -21.06
C ASP A 235 -17.81 6.47 -21.95
N CYS A 236 -16.71 7.07 -21.48
CA CYS A 236 -15.42 7.08 -22.17
C CYS A 236 -14.87 5.64 -22.34
N ILE A 237 -14.95 4.81 -21.29
CA ILE A 237 -14.52 3.39 -21.36
C ILE A 237 -15.34 2.65 -22.41
N ALA A 238 -16.66 2.81 -22.43
CA ALA A 238 -17.53 2.14 -23.39
C ALA A 238 -17.19 2.52 -24.85
N VAL A 239 -16.92 3.81 -25.11
CA VAL A 239 -16.49 4.29 -26.44
C VAL A 239 -15.11 3.70 -26.82
N LEU A 240 -14.18 3.63 -25.87
CA LEU A 240 -12.86 3.04 -26.09
C LEU A 240 -12.95 1.53 -26.37
N ASP A 241 -13.79 0.81 -25.63
CA ASP A 241 -13.97 -0.65 -25.83
C ASP A 241 -14.55 -0.94 -27.21
N GLU A 242 -15.57 -0.19 -27.65
CA GLU A 242 -16.12 -0.30 -29.00
C GLU A 242 -15.07 -0.01 -30.08
N ALA A 243 -14.28 1.05 -29.90
CA ALA A 243 -13.21 1.42 -30.82
C ALA A 243 -12.12 0.34 -30.87
N LEU A 244 -11.70 -0.20 -29.73
CA LEU A 244 -10.71 -1.27 -29.63
C LEU A 244 -11.19 -2.56 -30.29
N GLU A 245 -12.47 -2.91 -30.12
CA GLU A 245 -13.05 -4.08 -30.79
C GLU A 245 -13.07 -3.90 -32.31
N ARG A 246 -13.56 -2.75 -32.81
CA ARG A 246 -13.61 -2.42 -34.23
C ARG A 246 -12.21 -2.43 -34.87
N TYR A 247 -11.28 -1.65 -34.33
CA TYR A 247 -9.92 -1.57 -34.89
C TYR A 247 -9.14 -2.86 -34.68
N GLY A 248 -9.41 -3.59 -33.60
CA GLY A 248 -8.86 -4.91 -33.37
C GLY A 248 -9.32 -5.91 -34.45
N ALA A 249 -10.58 -5.87 -34.85
CA ALA A 249 -11.11 -6.69 -35.94
C ALA A 249 -10.47 -6.31 -37.28
N GLU A 250 -10.39 -5.02 -37.61
CA GLU A 250 -9.73 -4.55 -38.81
C GLU A 250 -8.24 -4.96 -38.87
N CYS A 251 -7.52 -4.80 -37.77
CA CYS A 251 -6.12 -5.22 -37.68
C CYS A 251 -5.95 -6.72 -37.94
N ARG A 252 -6.79 -7.55 -37.34
CA ARG A 252 -6.79 -9.00 -37.56
C ARG A 252 -7.11 -9.35 -39.00
N ALA A 253 -8.07 -8.68 -39.62
CA ALA A 253 -8.43 -8.91 -41.00
C ALA A 253 -7.28 -8.56 -41.97
N ILE A 254 -6.57 -7.44 -41.75
CA ILE A 254 -5.47 -7.02 -42.59
C ILE A 254 -4.24 -7.92 -42.40
N THR A 255 -3.94 -8.30 -41.15
CA THR A 255 -2.70 -9.02 -40.80
C THR A 255 -2.80 -10.53 -40.87
N GLY A 256 -4.01 -11.07 -41.06
CA GLY A 256 -4.27 -12.52 -41.01
C GLY A 256 -4.34 -13.09 -39.60
N GLY A 257 -4.76 -12.26 -38.60
CA GLY A 257 -5.03 -12.71 -37.24
C GLY A 257 -4.28 -11.98 -36.10
N LEU A 258 -3.35 -11.09 -36.42
CA LEU A 258 -2.62 -10.34 -35.36
C LEU A 258 -3.49 -9.23 -34.77
N GLY A 259 -3.51 -9.13 -33.44
CA GLY A 259 -4.15 -8.03 -32.72
C GLY A 259 -3.23 -6.81 -32.58
N PRO A 260 -3.80 -5.60 -32.35
CA PRO A 260 -3.02 -4.36 -32.28
C PRO A 260 -2.01 -4.31 -31.11
N SER A 261 -2.23 -5.05 -30.05
CA SER A 261 -1.31 -5.15 -28.91
C SER A 261 -0.12 -6.10 -29.11
N GLN A 262 -0.10 -6.84 -30.22
CA GLN A 262 1.00 -7.77 -30.54
C GLN A 262 2.12 -7.09 -31.31
N VAL A 263 2.73 -6.05 -30.71
CA VAL A 263 3.67 -5.12 -31.34
C VAL A 263 4.82 -5.84 -32.08
N THR A 264 5.49 -6.79 -31.43
CA THR A 264 6.62 -7.52 -32.03
C THR A 264 6.19 -8.33 -33.27
N ALA A 265 5.04 -9.00 -33.20
CA ALA A 265 4.51 -9.78 -34.31
C ALA A 265 4.07 -8.86 -35.46
N LEU A 266 3.44 -7.72 -35.15
CA LEU A 266 3.08 -6.70 -36.15
C LEU A 266 4.30 -6.11 -36.85
N LEU A 267 5.36 -5.80 -36.13
CA LEU A 267 6.63 -5.34 -36.73
C LEU A 267 7.22 -6.39 -37.66
N GLY A 268 7.21 -7.66 -37.26
CA GLY A 268 7.62 -8.77 -38.14
C GLY A 268 6.77 -8.87 -39.42
N TRP A 269 5.46 -8.73 -39.28
CA TRP A 269 4.51 -8.74 -40.40
C TRP A 269 4.74 -7.54 -41.35
N ILE A 270 4.91 -6.33 -40.82
CA ILE A 270 5.20 -5.11 -41.59
C ILE A 270 6.52 -5.28 -42.33
N ASN A 271 7.60 -5.63 -41.65
CA ASN A 271 8.93 -5.80 -42.22
C ASN A 271 8.97 -6.88 -43.33
N GLY A 272 8.17 -7.93 -43.16
CA GLY A 272 8.03 -8.98 -44.20
C GLY A 272 7.34 -8.50 -45.47
N ARG A 273 6.51 -7.45 -45.42
CA ARG A 273 5.79 -6.88 -46.55
C ARG A 273 6.48 -5.67 -47.19
N LEU A 274 7.36 -5.01 -46.46
CA LEU A 274 8.11 -3.84 -46.94
C LEU A 274 9.48 -4.26 -47.49
N ALA A 275 9.49 -5.22 -48.41
CA ALA A 275 10.75 -5.78 -48.98
C ALA A 275 11.66 -4.77 -49.68
N SER A 276 11.20 -3.56 -50.00
CA SER A 276 11.93 -2.50 -50.66
C SER A 276 12.13 -1.22 -49.83
N VAL A 277 11.73 -1.21 -48.56
CA VAL A 277 11.79 -0.04 -47.67
C VAL A 277 12.69 -0.39 -46.48
N PRO A 278 13.43 0.55 -45.88
CA PRO A 278 14.20 0.29 -44.65
C PRO A 278 13.34 -0.37 -43.57
N ARG A 279 13.90 -1.40 -42.89
CA ARG A 279 13.16 -2.13 -41.83
C ARG A 279 12.79 -1.19 -40.69
N VAL A 280 11.55 -1.31 -40.21
CA VAL A 280 11.12 -0.64 -38.98
C VAL A 280 11.93 -1.22 -37.82
N PRO A 281 12.68 -0.39 -37.08
CA PRO A 281 13.44 -0.90 -35.92
C PRO A 281 12.51 -1.45 -34.84
N THR A 282 12.96 -2.49 -34.16
CA THR A 282 12.24 -2.97 -32.98
C THR A 282 12.39 -1.93 -31.87
N PRO A 283 11.31 -1.47 -31.24
CA PRO A 283 11.43 -0.55 -30.10
C PRO A 283 12.27 -1.18 -29.00
N THR A 284 13.30 -0.52 -28.55
CA THR A 284 14.01 -0.86 -27.31
C THR A 284 13.24 -0.29 -26.13
N GLU A 285 13.36 -0.88 -24.93
CA GLU A 285 12.68 -0.37 -23.74
C GLU A 285 12.89 1.13 -23.49
N HIS A 286 14.06 1.67 -23.84
CA HIS A 286 14.38 3.11 -23.76
C HIS A 286 13.59 3.99 -24.76
N MET A 287 13.17 3.47 -25.90
CA MET A 287 12.43 4.26 -26.90
C MET A 287 10.93 4.40 -26.55
N LEU A 288 10.42 3.60 -25.63
CA LEU A 288 9.02 3.66 -25.18
C LEU A 288 8.83 4.66 -24.03
N GLU A 289 9.90 5.08 -23.35
CA GLU A 289 9.85 6.01 -22.22
C GLU A 289 10.02 7.49 -22.63
N ASP A 290 10.64 7.77 -23.79
CA ASP A 290 11.04 9.14 -24.18
C ASP A 290 10.07 9.87 -25.14
N GLU A 291 9.00 9.25 -25.63
CA GLU A 291 8.12 9.84 -26.66
C GLU A 291 6.65 10.02 -26.26
N ILE A 292 6.33 10.17 -24.99
CA ILE A 292 5.01 10.69 -24.58
C ILE A 292 5.19 12.15 -24.13
N PRO A 293 4.95 13.15 -25.00
CA PRO A 293 4.79 14.51 -24.51
C PRO A 293 3.49 14.59 -23.71
N TYR A 294 3.59 15.16 -22.54
CA TYR A 294 2.47 15.47 -21.63
C TYR A 294 1.42 16.37 -22.30
#